data_94e739a71e6947d7d2a4ee33522d3cec
#
_entry.id   94e739a71e6947d7d2a4ee33522d3cec
#
_cell.length_a   1.000
_cell.length_b   1.000
_cell.length_c   1.000
_cell.angle_alpha   90.00
_cell.angle_beta   90.00
_cell.angle_gamma   90.00
#
_symmetry.space_group_name_H-M   'P 1'
#
loop_
_entity.id
_entity.type
_entity.pdbx_description
1 polymer ?
#
loop_
_entity_poly.entity_id
_entity_poly.type
_entity_poly.pdbx_seq_one_letter_code
_entity_poly.pdbx_strand_id
1 'polypeptide(L)'
;AGQPIDVYNHGQMSRDFTYIDDLVEGITRLMAAAPIKGQPVIGAEDSLSPVAPWRVVNIGGGQPVQLLDFIAEIEKALGRPAVRNMMPMQPGDVPATWASAELLQALTGYCPSTPISVGVPALCDWYRERYA
;
A
#
# COMPACT_ATOMS: atom_id res chain seq x y z
N ALA A 1 9.17 -18.19 12.77
CA ALA A 1 9.33 -18.68 14.13
C ALA A 1 8.18 -19.62 14.59
N GLY A 2 7.01 -19.67 13.93
CA GLY A 2 5.89 -20.55 14.32
C GLY A 2 5.06 -20.03 15.52
N GLN A 3 5.29 -18.79 15.92
CA GLN A 3 4.46 -18.12 16.94
C GLN A 3 3.09 -17.77 16.35
N PRO A 4 2.01 -17.83 17.15
CA PRO A 4 0.70 -17.34 16.72
C PRO A 4 0.75 -15.86 16.32
N ILE A 5 -0.07 -15.50 15.32
CA ILE A 5 -0.31 -14.12 14.92
C ILE A 5 -1.73 -13.69 15.31
N ASP A 6 -1.87 -12.50 15.87
CA ASP A 6 -3.18 -11.94 16.18
C ASP A 6 -3.83 -11.40 14.91
N VAL A 7 -5.05 -11.87 14.62
CA VAL A 7 -5.84 -11.49 13.45
C VAL A 7 -7.07 -10.73 13.94
N TYR A 8 -6.94 -9.41 13.96
CA TYR A 8 -8.00 -8.51 14.46
C TYR A 8 -9.22 -8.46 13.56
N ASN A 9 -10.36 -8.09 14.15
CA ASN A 9 -11.68 -8.10 13.51
C ASN A 9 -11.99 -9.44 12.83
N HIS A 10 -11.52 -10.56 13.40
CA HIS A 10 -11.67 -11.90 12.83
C HIS A 10 -11.21 -11.98 11.35
N GLY A 11 -10.27 -11.14 10.94
CA GLY A 11 -9.78 -11.03 9.57
C GLY A 11 -10.68 -10.26 8.60
N GLN A 12 -11.79 -9.69 9.06
CA GLN A 12 -12.72 -8.90 8.26
C GLN A 12 -12.20 -7.45 8.08
N MET A 13 -11.03 -7.33 7.48
CA MET A 13 -10.35 -6.06 7.24
C MET A 13 -9.76 -6.06 5.83
N SER A 14 -9.71 -4.88 5.22
CA SER A 14 -9.01 -4.70 3.94
C SER A 14 -8.05 -3.51 4.01
N ARG A 15 -6.94 -3.64 3.28
CA ARG A 15 -5.90 -2.61 3.15
C ARG A 15 -5.42 -2.52 1.72
N ASP A 16 -5.07 -1.31 1.32
CA ASP A 16 -4.36 -1.06 0.06
C ASP A 16 -2.87 -1.26 0.30
N PHE A 17 -2.37 -2.44 -0.09
CA PHE A 17 -0.96 -2.78 0.05
C PHE A 17 -0.20 -2.25 -1.17
N THR A 18 0.78 -1.41 -0.92
CA THR A 18 1.64 -0.86 -1.97
C THR A 18 3.02 -1.53 -1.91
N TYR A 19 3.46 -2.11 -3.03
CA TYR A 19 4.79 -2.70 -3.12
C TYR A 19 5.87 -1.62 -3.05
N ILE A 20 6.99 -1.93 -2.39
CA ILE A 20 8.03 -0.93 -2.09
C ILE A 20 8.62 -0.30 -3.36
N ASP A 21 8.87 -1.08 -4.42
CA ASP A 21 9.42 -0.54 -5.64
C ASP A 21 8.42 0.37 -6.36
N ASP A 22 7.12 0.05 -6.31
CA ASP A 22 6.07 0.94 -6.80
C ASP A 22 6.04 2.26 -6.04
N LEU A 23 6.19 2.21 -4.72
CA LEU A 23 6.26 3.41 -3.89
C LEU A 23 7.48 4.28 -4.25
N VAL A 24 8.65 3.67 -4.37
CA VAL A 24 9.91 4.35 -4.73
C VAL A 24 9.81 4.95 -6.13
N GLU A 25 9.26 4.22 -7.10
CA GLU A 25 9.04 4.73 -8.46
C GLU A 25 8.10 5.95 -8.45
N GLY A 26 6.99 5.87 -7.70
CA GLY A 26 6.07 7.00 -7.53
C GLY A 26 6.76 8.24 -6.97
N ILE A 27 7.57 8.08 -5.91
CA ILE A 27 8.35 9.17 -5.31
C ILE A 27 9.35 9.75 -6.33
N THR A 28 10.09 8.89 -7.03
CA THR A 28 11.11 9.30 -8.01
C THR A 28 10.48 10.14 -9.13
N ARG A 29 9.33 9.72 -9.65
CA ARG A 29 8.61 10.48 -10.68
C ARG A 29 8.07 11.81 -10.16
N LEU A 30 7.59 11.85 -8.93
CA LEU A 30 7.13 13.09 -8.30
C LEU A 30 8.24 14.14 -8.13
N MET A 31 9.50 13.73 -8.02
CA MET A 31 10.64 14.68 -7.99
C MET A 31 10.73 15.53 -9.27
N ALA A 32 10.30 14.98 -10.41
CA ALA A 32 10.24 15.71 -11.68
C ALA A 32 8.96 16.55 -11.86
N ALA A 33 7.95 16.33 -10.99
CA ALA A 33 6.64 16.99 -11.02
C ALA A 33 6.47 17.97 -9.85
N ALA A 34 7.51 18.75 -9.55
CA ALA A 34 7.48 19.72 -8.45
C ALA A 34 6.29 20.69 -8.61
N PRO A 35 5.55 20.99 -7.54
CA PRO A 35 4.39 21.86 -7.63
C PRO A 35 4.78 23.31 -7.95
N ILE A 36 3.97 23.95 -8.81
CA ILE A 36 4.11 25.37 -9.13
C ILE A 36 2.87 26.09 -8.63
N LYS A 37 3.05 27.12 -7.81
CA LYS A 37 1.94 27.92 -7.28
C LYS A 37 1.02 28.44 -8.41
N GLY A 38 -0.28 28.22 -8.26
CA GLY A 38 -1.28 28.67 -9.22
C GLY A 38 -1.37 27.83 -10.50
N GLN A 39 -0.70 26.68 -10.56
CA GLN A 39 -0.78 25.76 -11.70
C GLN A 39 -1.31 24.38 -11.25
N PRO A 40 -2.62 24.25 -11.04
CA PRO A 40 -3.22 22.97 -10.70
C PRO A 40 -3.18 22.01 -11.91
N VAL A 41 -3.19 20.72 -11.62
CA VAL A 41 -3.35 19.67 -12.62
C VAL A 41 -4.80 19.65 -13.11
N ILE A 42 -4.97 19.46 -14.41
CA ILE A 42 -6.31 19.30 -15.03
C ILE A 42 -6.65 17.82 -15.09
N GLY A 43 -7.88 17.47 -14.72
CA GLY A 43 -8.40 16.10 -14.84
C GLY A 43 -8.28 15.24 -13.57
N ALA A 44 -7.79 15.80 -12.48
CA ALA A 44 -7.82 15.18 -11.16
C ALA A 44 -8.13 16.22 -10.08
N GLU A 45 -8.63 15.77 -8.94
CA GLU A 45 -8.74 16.62 -7.75
C GLU A 45 -7.33 16.94 -7.22
N ASP A 46 -6.93 18.20 -7.30
CA ASP A 46 -5.59 18.65 -6.95
C ASP A 46 -5.54 19.29 -5.56
N SER A 47 -4.70 18.77 -4.71
CA SER A 47 -4.41 19.30 -3.37
C SER A 47 -3.41 20.46 -3.37
N LEU A 48 -3.12 21.08 -4.55
CA LEU A 48 -2.19 22.20 -4.65
C LEU A 48 -2.59 23.35 -3.72
N SER A 49 -1.66 23.77 -2.87
CA SER A 49 -1.87 24.90 -1.96
C SER A 49 -2.07 26.21 -2.74
N PRO A 50 -3.07 27.03 -2.38
CA PRO A 50 -3.29 28.34 -3.01
C PRO A 50 -2.21 29.36 -2.64
N VAL A 51 -1.46 29.12 -1.55
CA VAL A 51 -0.51 30.10 -1.00
C VAL A 51 0.96 29.74 -1.21
N ALA A 52 1.27 28.45 -1.46
CA ALA A 52 2.65 27.94 -1.57
C ALA A 52 2.76 26.85 -2.65
N PRO A 53 3.96 26.60 -3.20
CA PRO A 53 4.18 25.54 -4.18
C PRO A 53 4.33 24.17 -3.49
N TRP A 54 3.27 23.66 -2.88
CA TRP A 54 3.22 22.33 -2.28
C TRP A 54 1.87 21.66 -2.50
N ARG A 55 1.86 20.33 -2.50
CA ARG A 55 0.67 19.50 -2.55
C ARG A 55 0.90 18.18 -1.79
N VAL A 56 -0.19 17.53 -1.42
CA VAL A 56 -0.19 16.17 -0.88
C VAL A 56 -0.61 15.22 -2.00
N VAL A 57 0.15 14.16 -2.20
CA VAL A 57 -0.14 13.14 -3.22
C VAL A 57 -0.21 11.77 -2.55
N ASN A 58 -1.32 11.05 -2.75
CA ASN A 58 -1.42 9.67 -2.32
C ASN A 58 -0.64 8.78 -3.30
N ILE A 59 0.07 7.79 -2.74
CA ILE A 59 0.74 6.75 -3.52
C ILE A 59 0.17 5.40 -3.07
N GLY A 60 -0.73 4.85 -3.85
CA GLY A 60 -1.39 3.57 -3.56
C GLY A 60 -1.93 2.95 -4.83
N GLY A 61 -2.24 1.65 -4.80
CA GLY A 61 -2.80 0.93 -5.95
C GLY A 61 -4.29 1.13 -6.16
N GLY A 62 -5.01 1.66 -5.15
CA GLY A 62 -6.46 1.82 -5.17
C GLY A 62 -7.24 0.50 -5.18
N GLN A 63 -6.59 -0.61 -4.86
CA GLN A 63 -7.15 -1.96 -4.87
C GLN A 63 -7.03 -2.62 -3.49
N PRO A 64 -7.99 -2.38 -2.59
CA PRO A 64 -7.96 -2.97 -1.26
C PRO A 64 -7.99 -4.51 -1.32
N VAL A 65 -7.08 -5.14 -0.59
CA VAL A 65 -6.97 -6.59 -0.44
C VAL A 65 -7.46 -6.99 0.94
N GLN A 66 -8.18 -8.12 1.03
CA GLN A 66 -8.61 -8.67 2.30
C GLN A 66 -7.41 -9.15 3.12
N LEU A 67 -7.42 -8.91 4.43
CA LEU A 67 -6.34 -9.31 5.33
C LEU A 67 -6.07 -10.82 5.27
N LEU A 68 -7.11 -11.64 5.17
CA LEU A 68 -6.95 -13.09 5.09
C LEU A 68 -6.28 -13.54 3.79
N ASP A 69 -6.54 -12.85 2.67
CA ASP A 69 -5.89 -13.13 1.38
C ASP A 69 -4.41 -12.75 1.43
N PHE A 70 -4.08 -11.62 2.08
CA PHE A 70 -2.69 -11.22 2.30
C PHE A 70 -1.92 -12.24 3.15
N ILE A 71 -2.54 -12.75 4.24
CA ILE A 71 -1.98 -13.81 5.07
C ILE A 71 -1.79 -15.09 4.26
N ALA A 72 -2.77 -15.46 3.42
CA ALA A 72 -2.68 -16.66 2.58
C ALA A 72 -1.52 -16.59 1.57
N GLU A 73 -1.25 -15.41 0.99
CA GLU A 73 -0.08 -15.24 0.10
C GLU A 73 1.25 -15.39 0.88
N ILE A 74 1.33 -14.91 2.13
CA ILE A 74 2.50 -15.14 2.99
C ILE A 74 2.67 -16.63 3.31
N GLU A 75 1.58 -17.32 3.68
CA GLU A 75 1.59 -18.76 3.96
C GLU A 75 2.10 -19.56 2.75
N LYS A 76 1.61 -19.22 1.57
CA LYS A 76 2.03 -19.81 0.29
C LYS A 76 3.52 -19.57 0.02
N ALA A 77 4.00 -18.34 0.16
CA ALA A 77 5.40 -17.98 -0.04
C ALA A 77 6.35 -18.67 0.97
N LEU A 78 5.87 -18.86 2.21
CA LEU A 78 6.65 -19.53 3.26
C LEU A 78 6.52 -21.07 3.24
N GLY A 79 5.55 -21.62 2.50
CA GLY A 79 5.28 -23.06 2.43
C GLY A 79 4.70 -23.65 3.73
N ARG A 80 4.10 -22.81 4.59
CA ARG A 80 3.52 -23.26 5.88
C ARG A 80 2.37 -22.37 6.32
N PRO A 81 1.32 -22.95 6.98
CA PRO A 81 0.24 -22.16 7.54
C PRO A 81 0.67 -21.35 8.76
N ALA A 82 0.03 -20.22 8.98
CA ALA A 82 0.16 -19.43 10.21
C ALA A 82 -0.78 -20.01 11.30
N VAL A 83 -0.31 -20.02 12.55
CA VAL A 83 -1.20 -20.21 13.70
C VAL A 83 -1.90 -18.88 13.96
N ARG A 84 -3.22 -18.84 13.76
CA ARG A 84 -4.02 -17.61 13.82
C ARG A 84 -4.77 -17.52 15.15
N ASN A 85 -4.59 -16.43 15.89
CA ASN A 85 -5.40 -16.06 17.04
C ASN A 85 -6.43 -15.02 16.59
N MET A 86 -7.68 -15.43 16.42
CA MET A 86 -8.74 -14.56 15.91
C MET A 86 -9.25 -13.64 17.00
N MET A 87 -9.00 -12.35 16.87
CA MET A 87 -9.30 -11.33 17.86
C MET A 87 -10.47 -10.44 17.41
N PRO A 88 -11.22 -9.86 18.36
CA PRO A 88 -12.19 -8.81 18.04
C PRO A 88 -11.45 -7.58 17.48
N MET A 89 -12.22 -6.65 16.89
CA MET A 89 -11.66 -5.39 16.38
C MET A 89 -11.04 -4.56 17.51
N GLN A 90 -9.86 -3.99 17.26
CA GLN A 90 -9.24 -3.08 18.21
C GLN A 90 -9.98 -1.73 18.24
N PRO A 91 -10.12 -1.09 19.42
CA PRO A 91 -10.66 0.25 19.53
C PRO A 91 -9.83 1.26 18.71
N GLY A 92 -10.50 2.04 17.88
CA GLY A 92 -9.84 3.06 17.04
C GLY A 92 -9.33 2.55 15.69
N ASP A 93 -9.39 1.24 15.42
CA ASP A 93 -9.05 0.72 14.10
C ASP A 93 -10.24 0.88 13.13
N VAL A 94 -9.95 0.81 11.81
CA VAL A 94 -10.96 0.92 10.76
C VAL A 94 -10.98 -0.34 9.89
N PRO A 95 -12.17 -0.79 9.43
CA PRO A 95 -12.29 -2.05 8.69
C PRO A 95 -11.63 -2.01 7.31
N ALA A 96 -11.56 -0.84 6.67
CA ALA A 96 -10.98 -0.69 5.34
C ALA A 96 -10.23 0.63 5.19
N THR A 97 -9.11 0.59 4.45
CA THR A 97 -8.37 1.78 4.01
C THR A 97 -7.91 1.59 2.58
N TRP A 98 -8.01 2.65 1.78
CA TRP A 98 -7.46 2.72 0.44
C TRP A 98 -7.14 4.17 0.07
N ALA A 99 -6.34 4.38 -0.98
CA ALA A 99 -5.99 5.69 -1.48
C ALA A 99 -6.29 5.80 -2.99
N SER A 100 -6.88 6.92 -3.44
CA SER A 100 -6.93 7.24 -4.86
C SER A 100 -5.55 7.71 -5.33
N ALA A 101 -5.04 7.12 -6.40
CA ALA A 101 -3.81 7.52 -7.07
C ALA A 101 -4.04 8.42 -8.31
N GLU A 102 -5.25 8.94 -8.49
CA GLU A 102 -5.62 9.76 -9.66
C GLU A 102 -4.71 10.98 -9.83
N LEU A 103 -4.42 11.69 -8.73
CA LEU A 103 -3.50 12.83 -8.77
C LEU A 103 -2.06 12.40 -9.11
N LEU A 104 -1.58 11.30 -8.57
CA LEU A 104 -0.28 10.74 -8.93
C LEU A 104 -0.21 10.44 -10.43
N GLN A 105 -1.23 9.76 -10.95
CA GLN A 105 -1.31 9.41 -12.36
C GLN A 105 -1.38 10.65 -13.26
N ALA A 106 -2.16 11.65 -12.88
CA ALA A 106 -2.27 12.91 -13.65
C ALA A 106 -0.96 13.69 -13.67
N LEU A 107 -0.17 13.65 -12.56
CA LEU A 107 1.12 14.34 -12.46
C LEU A 107 2.25 13.62 -13.16
N THR A 108 2.26 12.28 -13.15
CA THR A 108 3.43 11.47 -13.48
C THR A 108 3.21 10.44 -14.58
N GLY A 109 1.95 10.21 -14.98
CA GLY A 109 1.58 9.11 -15.87
C GLY A 109 1.71 7.72 -15.24
N TYR A 110 1.95 7.62 -13.92
CA TYR A 110 2.23 6.38 -13.21
C TYR A 110 1.16 6.08 -12.15
N CYS A 111 0.86 4.80 -11.99
CA CYS A 111 0.04 4.28 -10.90
C CYS A 111 0.65 2.96 -10.39
N PRO A 112 0.83 2.78 -9.07
CA PRO A 112 1.23 1.51 -8.47
C PRO A 112 0.29 0.38 -8.90
N SER A 113 0.85 -0.78 -9.29
CA SER A 113 0.04 -1.87 -9.82
C SER A 113 0.57 -3.27 -9.50
N THR A 114 1.66 -3.38 -8.76
CA THR A 114 2.24 -4.68 -8.38
C THR A 114 1.31 -5.43 -7.43
N PRO A 115 0.76 -6.59 -7.83
CA PRO A 115 -0.16 -7.34 -7.00
C PRO A 115 0.55 -8.02 -5.82
N ILE A 116 -0.19 -8.33 -4.76
CA ILE A 116 0.36 -9.02 -3.58
C ILE A 116 0.97 -10.38 -3.92
N SER A 117 0.48 -11.07 -4.95
CA SER A 117 1.04 -12.33 -5.44
C SER A 117 2.46 -12.22 -6.01
N VAL A 118 2.93 -11.00 -6.28
CA VAL A 118 4.31 -10.69 -6.69
C VAL A 118 5.09 -10.08 -5.53
N GLY A 119 4.53 -9.07 -4.88
CA GLY A 119 5.22 -8.34 -3.82
C GLY A 119 5.48 -9.17 -2.55
N VAL A 120 4.53 -10.01 -2.15
CA VAL A 120 4.67 -10.85 -0.94
C VAL A 120 5.78 -11.90 -1.08
N PRO A 121 5.87 -12.71 -2.16
CA PRO A 121 7.01 -13.60 -2.36
C PRO A 121 8.35 -12.87 -2.35
N ALA A 122 8.47 -11.74 -3.04
CA ALA A 122 9.70 -10.94 -3.07
C ALA A 122 10.11 -10.46 -1.67
N LEU A 123 9.14 -10.00 -0.85
CA LEU A 123 9.39 -9.65 0.55
C LEU A 123 9.86 -10.85 1.38
N CYS A 124 9.24 -12.02 1.20
CA CYS A 124 9.60 -13.23 1.93
C CYS A 124 11.03 -13.70 1.56
N ASP A 125 11.41 -13.62 0.29
CA ASP A 125 12.73 -13.99 -0.17
C ASP A 125 13.80 -13.01 0.36
N TRP A 126 13.55 -11.71 0.26
CA TRP A 126 14.41 -10.70 0.88
C TRP A 126 14.60 -10.93 2.39
N TYR A 127 13.51 -11.24 3.12
CA TYR A 127 13.59 -11.50 4.55
C TYR A 127 14.44 -12.73 4.86
N ARG A 128 14.30 -13.80 4.07
CA ARG A 128 15.12 -15.02 4.24
C ARG A 128 16.60 -14.74 4.00
N GLU A 129 16.93 -14.03 2.94
CA GLU A 129 18.31 -13.65 2.62
C GLU A 129 18.96 -12.79 3.71
N ARG A 130 18.16 -11.95 4.37
CA ARG A 130 18.67 -11.00 5.35
C ARG A 130 18.76 -11.53 6.77
N TYR A 131 17.86 -12.45 7.15
CA TYR A 131 17.65 -12.85 8.56
C TYR A 131 17.58 -14.38 8.80
N ALA A 132 17.70 -15.22 7.80
CA ALA A 132 17.69 -16.69 7.96
C ALA A 132 19.10 -17.29 8.01
#